data_b42ab545be29b4090bbfc2ce1f25c10c
#
_entry.id   b42ab545be29b4090bbfc2ce1f25c10c
#
_cell.length_a   1.000
_cell.length_b   1.000
_cell.length_c   1.000
_cell.angle_alpha   90.00
_cell.angle_beta   90.00
_cell.angle_gamma   90.00
#
_symmetry.space_group_name_H-M   'P 1'
#
loop_
_entity.id
_entity.type
_entity.pdbx_description
1 polymer ?
#
loop_
_entity_poly.entity_id
_entity_poly.type
_entity_poly.pdbx_seq_one_letter_code
_entity_poly.pdbx_strand_id
1 'polypeptide(L)'
;AQVREMTRYAIEHGVNYFDTAFPYHNGDSERVIGRVLKEYPRDSFYLATKYPGHQILSNGYHPEEIFEEQLKKCGVEYFDFYLLHNVYEKSMETYLDPKWGIIDYFKEQKRLGRIRHLGFSSHAKVEGLEKFLDICGEDMELCQIQLNYLDWTLQDAKKKCELLTKRNIPIWVMEPVRG
;
A
#
# COMPACT_ATOMS: atom_id res chain seq x y z
N ALA A 1 -22.10 -2.44 12.35
CA ALA A 1 -22.24 -1.56 13.53
C ALA A 1 -20.87 -1.28 14.13
N GLN A 2 -20.14 -2.27 14.62
CA GLN A 2 -18.88 -2.10 15.38
C GLN A 2 -17.78 -1.33 14.62
N VAL A 3 -17.48 -1.67 13.35
CA VAL A 3 -16.45 -0.96 12.55
C VAL A 3 -16.78 0.53 12.42
N ARG A 4 -18.05 0.87 12.21
CA ARG A 4 -18.51 2.25 12.11
C ARG A 4 -18.24 3.03 13.41
N GLU A 5 -18.53 2.45 14.55
CA GLU A 5 -18.31 3.06 15.89
C GLU A 5 -16.81 3.24 16.15
N MET A 6 -16.00 2.22 15.83
CA MET A 6 -14.54 2.30 15.97
C MET A 6 -13.95 3.39 15.07
N THR A 7 -14.37 3.47 13.81
CA THR A 7 -13.88 4.48 12.85
C THR A 7 -14.28 5.87 13.31
N ARG A 8 -15.55 6.06 13.73
CA ARG A 8 -16.00 7.35 14.27
C ARG A 8 -15.18 7.78 15.48
N TYR A 9 -15.01 6.88 16.45
CA TYR A 9 -14.18 7.16 17.63
C TYR A 9 -12.74 7.55 17.26
N ALA A 10 -12.13 6.83 16.31
CA ALA A 10 -10.79 7.14 15.85
C ALA A 10 -10.70 8.56 15.23
N ILE A 11 -11.66 8.93 14.37
CA ILE A 11 -11.71 10.25 13.74
C ILE A 11 -11.91 11.34 14.80
N GLU A 12 -12.82 11.17 15.75
CA GLU A 12 -13.07 12.09 16.85
C GLU A 12 -11.81 12.30 17.74
N HIS A 13 -10.87 11.33 17.73
CA HIS A 13 -9.61 11.41 18.46
C HIS A 13 -8.41 11.74 17.57
N GLY A 14 -8.65 12.28 16.37
CA GLY A 14 -7.62 12.85 15.51
C GLY A 14 -6.99 11.89 14.50
N VAL A 15 -7.49 10.65 14.38
CA VAL A 15 -7.05 9.74 13.31
C VAL A 15 -7.65 10.20 11.99
N ASN A 16 -6.79 10.48 11.01
CA ASN A 16 -7.21 10.90 9.68
C ASN A 16 -6.58 10.08 8.54
N TYR A 17 -5.84 9.01 8.85
CA TYR A 17 -5.24 8.10 7.89
C TYR A 17 -5.85 6.71 8.03
N PHE A 18 -6.34 6.14 6.92
CA PHE A 18 -6.97 4.83 6.86
C PHE A 18 -6.26 3.96 5.83
N ASP A 19 -5.82 2.79 6.27
CA ASP A 19 -5.07 1.84 5.46
C ASP A 19 -5.91 0.58 5.22
N THR A 20 -6.01 0.17 3.96
CA THR A 20 -6.64 -1.07 3.56
C THR A 20 -5.82 -1.76 2.46
N ALA A 21 -6.31 -2.86 1.93
CA ALA A 21 -5.75 -3.52 0.76
C ALA A 21 -6.80 -4.42 0.09
N PHE A 22 -6.61 -4.69 -1.18
CA PHE A 22 -7.50 -5.54 -1.99
C PHE A 22 -7.86 -6.88 -1.33
N PRO A 23 -6.89 -7.68 -0.79
CA PRO A 23 -7.19 -8.99 -0.23
C PRO A 23 -7.66 -8.98 1.23
N TYR A 24 -7.65 -7.84 1.92
CA TYR A 24 -7.93 -7.81 3.35
C TYR A 24 -9.38 -8.24 3.64
N HIS A 25 -9.53 -9.09 4.65
CA HIS A 25 -10.83 -9.67 5.05
C HIS A 25 -11.58 -10.31 3.88
N ASN A 26 -10.88 -11.15 3.11
CA ASN A 26 -11.42 -11.82 1.92
C ASN A 26 -11.99 -10.85 0.86
N GLY A 27 -11.40 -9.65 0.74
CA GLY A 27 -11.81 -8.64 -0.22
C GLY A 27 -12.89 -7.67 0.25
N ASP A 28 -13.36 -7.80 1.50
CA ASP A 28 -14.43 -6.94 2.04
C ASP A 28 -13.92 -5.66 2.72
N SER A 29 -12.64 -5.59 3.08
CA SER A 29 -12.10 -4.46 3.84
C SER A 29 -12.33 -3.12 3.13
N GLU A 30 -12.07 -3.03 1.84
CA GLU A 30 -12.26 -1.82 1.03
C GLU A 30 -13.74 -1.39 0.98
N ARG A 31 -14.67 -2.34 0.86
CA ARG A 31 -16.12 -2.05 0.87
C ARG A 31 -16.59 -1.53 2.23
N VAL A 32 -16.08 -2.12 3.30
CA VAL A 32 -16.47 -1.75 4.66
C VAL A 32 -15.95 -0.37 5.01
N ILE A 33 -14.66 -0.10 4.77
CA ILE A 33 -14.08 1.20 5.09
C ILE A 33 -14.67 2.31 4.19
N GLY A 34 -14.85 2.06 2.89
CA GLY A 34 -15.46 3.00 1.96
C GLY A 34 -16.89 3.38 2.37
N ARG A 35 -17.69 2.40 2.84
CA ARG A 35 -19.04 2.67 3.34
C ARG A 35 -19.04 3.58 4.56
N VAL A 36 -18.08 3.42 5.47
CA VAL A 36 -18.01 4.24 6.68
C VAL A 36 -17.45 5.62 6.35
N LEU A 37 -16.37 5.70 5.58
CA LEU A 37 -15.74 6.97 5.23
C LEU A 37 -16.60 7.87 4.35
N LYS A 38 -17.56 7.30 3.61
CA LYS A 38 -18.54 8.08 2.83
C LYS A 38 -19.38 9.05 3.68
N GLU A 39 -19.43 8.86 4.99
CA GLU A 39 -20.13 9.73 5.93
C GLU A 39 -19.34 11.02 6.26
N TYR A 40 -18.09 11.11 5.82
CA TYR A 40 -17.16 12.21 6.10
C TYR A 40 -16.75 12.92 4.81
N PRO A 41 -16.43 14.22 4.87
CA PRO A 41 -15.87 14.93 3.72
C PRO A 41 -14.60 14.23 3.19
N ARG A 42 -14.47 14.09 1.87
CA ARG A 42 -13.35 13.35 1.26
C ARG A 42 -11.98 13.96 1.59
N ASP A 43 -11.91 15.25 1.79
CA ASP A 43 -10.70 16.00 2.12
C ASP A 43 -10.35 15.99 3.62
N SER A 44 -11.21 15.39 4.46
CA SER A 44 -10.96 15.28 5.90
C SER A 44 -10.14 14.06 6.29
N PHE A 45 -9.84 13.16 5.35
CA PHE A 45 -9.05 11.96 5.62
C PHE A 45 -8.16 11.57 4.43
N TYR A 46 -7.13 10.81 4.74
CA TYR A 46 -6.26 10.13 3.78
C TYR A 46 -6.63 8.66 3.69
N LEU A 47 -6.77 8.16 2.47
CA LEU A 47 -7.09 6.76 2.21
C LEU A 47 -5.96 6.09 1.43
N ALA A 48 -5.46 4.98 1.97
CA ALA A 48 -4.49 4.12 1.33
C ALA A 48 -5.10 2.76 0.99
N THR A 49 -4.79 2.25 -0.19
CA THR A 49 -5.02 0.84 -0.53
C THR A 49 -3.82 0.26 -1.27
N LYS A 50 -3.85 -1.06 -1.55
CA LYS A 50 -2.70 -1.79 -2.07
C LYS A 50 -3.10 -2.72 -3.19
N TYR A 51 -2.30 -2.74 -4.26
CA TYR A 51 -2.44 -3.64 -5.40
C TYR A 51 -1.88 -5.03 -5.08
N PRO A 52 -2.61 -6.12 -5.31
CA PRO A 52 -2.27 -7.46 -4.85
C PRO A 52 -1.31 -8.23 -5.76
N GLY A 53 -0.32 -7.62 -6.35
CA GLY A 53 0.61 -8.28 -7.29
C GLY A 53 1.46 -9.40 -6.68
N HIS A 54 1.46 -9.55 -5.34
CA HIS A 54 2.06 -10.70 -4.67
C HIS A 54 1.20 -11.97 -4.69
N GLN A 55 -0.04 -11.89 -5.18
CA GLN A 55 -0.98 -13.01 -5.29
C GLN A 55 -1.20 -13.38 -6.75
N ILE A 56 -1.23 -14.67 -7.04
CA ILE A 56 -1.61 -15.16 -8.36
C ILE A 56 -3.13 -15.00 -8.51
N LEU A 57 -3.54 -14.20 -9.47
CA LEU A 57 -4.94 -14.06 -9.85
C LEU A 57 -5.27 -15.08 -10.92
N SER A 58 -6.50 -15.63 -10.89
CA SER A 58 -6.93 -16.71 -11.79
C SER A 58 -6.84 -16.38 -13.27
N ASN A 59 -6.99 -15.10 -13.63
CA ASN A 59 -6.94 -14.56 -14.99
C ASN A 59 -5.75 -13.63 -15.24
N GLY A 60 -4.75 -13.61 -14.34
CA GLY A 60 -3.54 -12.80 -14.45
C GLY A 60 -3.60 -11.49 -13.68
N TYR A 61 -2.63 -10.61 -13.93
CA TYR A 61 -2.47 -9.34 -13.23
C TYR A 61 -2.94 -8.20 -14.14
N HIS A 62 -4.20 -7.81 -13.98
CA HIS A 62 -4.83 -6.73 -14.73
C HIS A 62 -4.93 -5.46 -13.85
N PRO A 63 -3.90 -4.58 -13.84
CA PRO A 63 -3.87 -3.44 -12.93
C PRO A 63 -5.06 -2.50 -13.12
N GLU A 64 -5.51 -2.31 -14.35
CA GLU A 64 -6.65 -1.47 -14.67
C GLU A 64 -7.94 -1.99 -14.02
N GLU A 65 -8.28 -3.27 -14.22
CA GLU A 65 -9.50 -3.87 -13.68
C GLU A 65 -9.50 -3.83 -12.15
N ILE A 66 -8.37 -4.16 -11.52
CA ILE A 66 -8.23 -4.14 -10.06
C ILE A 66 -8.36 -2.72 -9.52
N PHE A 67 -7.70 -1.76 -10.14
CA PHE A 67 -7.72 -0.37 -9.69
C PHE A 67 -9.13 0.23 -9.76
N GLU A 68 -9.86 0.00 -10.87
CA GLU A 68 -11.24 0.44 -11.01
C GLU A 68 -12.18 -0.25 -9.99
N GLU A 69 -11.97 -1.53 -9.73
CA GLU A 69 -12.72 -2.24 -8.69
C GLU A 69 -12.46 -1.65 -7.30
N GLN A 70 -11.21 -1.31 -6.97
CA GLN A 70 -10.83 -0.71 -5.68
C GLN A 70 -11.47 0.66 -5.49
N LEU A 71 -11.43 1.53 -6.50
CA LEU A 71 -12.11 2.83 -6.47
C LEU A 71 -13.61 2.67 -6.21
N LYS A 72 -14.24 1.71 -6.90
CA LYS A 72 -15.66 1.39 -6.72
C LYS A 72 -15.96 0.83 -5.32
N LYS A 73 -15.13 -0.08 -4.80
CA LYS A 73 -15.28 -0.65 -3.46
C LYS A 73 -15.16 0.42 -2.38
N CYS A 74 -14.17 1.29 -2.50
CA CYS A 74 -13.94 2.37 -1.56
C CYS A 74 -14.91 3.55 -1.75
N GLY A 75 -15.57 3.65 -2.91
CA GLY A 75 -16.49 4.75 -3.23
C GLY A 75 -15.80 6.09 -3.38
N VAL A 76 -14.59 6.11 -3.94
CA VAL A 76 -13.76 7.30 -4.13
C VAL A 76 -13.31 7.43 -5.59
N GLU A 77 -12.92 8.63 -6.00
CA GLU A 77 -12.40 8.92 -7.34
C GLU A 77 -10.86 8.86 -7.40
N TYR A 78 -10.20 8.95 -6.25
CA TYR A 78 -8.75 8.88 -6.12
C TYR A 78 -8.34 8.30 -4.77
N PHE A 79 -7.11 7.74 -4.72
CA PHE A 79 -6.43 7.37 -3.48
C PHE A 79 -5.36 8.40 -3.14
N ASP A 80 -5.24 8.72 -1.84
CA ASP A 80 -4.14 9.56 -1.38
C ASP A 80 -2.83 8.80 -1.45
N PHE A 81 -2.85 7.52 -1.08
CA PHE A 81 -1.70 6.64 -1.15
C PHE A 81 -2.08 5.31 -1.80
N TYR A 82 -1.27 4.89 -2.74
CA TYR A 82 -1.47 3.63 -3.42
C TYR A 82 -0.17 2.83 -3.40
N LEU A 83 -0.22 1.58 -2.91
CA LEU A 83 0.98 0.79 -2.67
C LEU A 83 0.99 -0.48 -3.53
N LEU A 84 2.16 -0.83 -4.04
CA LEU A 84 2.44 -2.19 -4.49
C LEU A 84 2.52 -3.09 -3.25
N HIS A 85 1.59 -4.05 -3.12
CA HIS A 85 1.44 -4.83 -1.89
C HIS A 85 2.47 -5.93 -1.79
N ASN A 86 3.17 -5.98 -0.65
CA ASN A 86 4.07 -7.07 -0.30
C ASN A 86 5.10 -7.38 -1.40
N VAL A 87 5.94 -6.37 -1.69
CA VAL A 87 7.10 -6.55 -2.56
C VAL A 87 8.15 -7.38 -1.81
N TYR A 88 8.47 -8.55 -2.33
CA TYR A 88 9.51 -9.45 -1.84
C TYR A 88 10.09 -10.27 -3.02
N GLU A 89 11.06 -11.11 -2.80
CA GLU A 89 11.85 -11.77 -3.83
C GLU A 89 11.01 -12.43 -4.95
N LYS A 90 9.91 -13.13 -4.58
CA LYS A 90 9.04 -13.79 -5.56
C LYS A 90 8.05 -12.83 -6.24
N SER A 91 7.42 -11.92 -5.49
CA SER A 91 6.44 -10.99 -6.05
C SER A 91 7.09 -9.93 -6.93
N MET A 92 8.36 -9.64 -6.69
CA MET A 92 9.14 -8.69 -7.49
C MET A 92 9.17 -9.07 -8.97
N GLU A 93 9.26 -10.35 -9.29
CA GLU A 93 9.22 -10.84 -10.68
C GLU A 93 7.92 -10.41 -11.38
N THR A 94 6.78 -10.49 -10.68
CA THR A 94 5.48 -10.03 -11.21
C THR A 94 5.43 -8.52 -11.38
N TYR A 95 5.88 -7.77 -10.38
CA TYR A 95 5.83 -6.30 -10.42
C TYR A 95 6.73 -5.71 -11.52
N LEU A 96 7.85 -6.36 -11.80
CA LEU A 96 8.84 -5.90 -12.77
C LEU A 96 8.66 -6.52 -14.17
N ASP A 97 7.73 -7.45 -14.35
CA ASP A 97 7.48 -8.07 -15.66
C ASP A 97 6.75 -7.09 -16.59
N PRO A 98 7.38 -6.67 -17.71
CA PRO A 98 6.77 -5.75 -18.67
C PRO A 98 5.45 -6.27 -19.26
N LYS A 99 5.24 -7.59 -19.27
CA LYS A 99 4.00 -8.22 -19.73
C LYS A 99 2.77 -7.68 -19.00
N TRP A 100 2.90 -7.37 -17.72
CA TRP A 100 1.79 -6.91 -16.90
C TRP A 100 1.69 -5.39 -16.83
N GLY A 101 2.78 -4.66 -17.11
CA GLY A 101 2.81 -3.20 -17.15
C GLY A 101 2.38 -2.51 -15.85
N ILE A 102 2.54 -3.19 -14.70
CA ILE A 102 1.96 -2.76 -13.41
C ILE A 102 2.48 -1.39 -12.99
N ILE A 103 3.80 -1.22 -12.98
CA ILE A 103 4.43 0.02 -12.52
C ILE A 103 4.07 1.19 -13.45
N ASP A 104 4.18 0.99 -14.75
CA ASP A 104 3.87 2.02 -15.74
C ASP A 104 2.40 2.45 -15.67
N TYR A 105 1.48 1.50 -15.45
CA TYR A 105 0.07 1.80 -15.26
C TYR A 105 -0.15 2.71 -14.03
N PHE A 106 0.42 2.39 -12.88
CA PHE A 106 0.22 3.20 -11.67
C PHE A 106 0.95 4.54 -11.72
N LYS A 107 2.07 4.65 -12.40
CA LYS A 107 2.71 5.94 -12.73
C LYS A 107 1.77 6.83 -13.54
N GLU A 108 1.08 6.25 -14.53
CA GLU A 108 0.11 6.98 -15.32
C GLU A 108 -1.13 7.40 -14.48
N GLN A 109 -1.65 6.51 -13.59
CA GLN A 109 -2.73 6.90 -12.68
C GLN A 109 -2.33 8.04 -11.73
N LYS A 110 -1.07 8.06 -11.30
CA LYS A 110 -0.51 9.18 -10.54
C LYS A 110 -0.46 10.46 -11.37
N ARG A 111 0.02 10.40 -12.61
CA ARG A 111 0.04 11.55 -13.53
C ARG A 111 -1.35 12.11 -13.78
N LEU A 112 -2.37 11.26 -13.84
CA LEU A 112 -3.79 11.63 -13.99
C LEU A 112 -4.45 12.14 -12.70
N GLY A 113 -3.74 12.15 -11.57
CA GLY A 113 -4.24 12.62 -10.27
C GLY A 113 -5.18 11.62 -9.56
N ARG A 114 -5.30 10.39 -10.07
CA ARG A 114 -6.10 9.34 -9.44
C ARG A 114 -5.35 8.61 -8.31
N ILE A 115 -4.03 8.75 -8.27
CA ILE A 115 -3.15 8.41 -7.17
C ILE A 115 -2.37 9.67 -6.81
N ARG A 116 -2.36 10.10 -5.56
CA ARG A 116 -1.57 11.25 -5.12
C ARG A 116 -0.12 10.85 -4.83
N HIS A 117 0.06 9.75 -4.11
CA HIS A 117 1.37 9.23 -3.74
C HIS A 117 1.45 7.73 -4.05
N LEU A 118 2.45 7.35 -4.84
CA LEU A 118 2.72 5.95 -5.20
C LEU A 118 3.86 5.41 -4.33
N GLY A 119 3.67 4.23 -3.75
CA GLY A 119 4.66 3.58 -2.92
C GLY A 119 4.53 2.06 -2.94
N PHE A 120 5.13 1.41 -1.97
CA PHE A 120 5.04 -0.04 -1.83
C PHE A 120 5.13 -0.49 -0.38
N SER A 121 4.63 -1.67 -0.07
CA SER A 121 4.91 -2.37 1.18
C SER A 121 5.86 -3.53 0.94
N SER A 122 6.75 -3.81 1.88
CA SER A 122 7.78 -4.83 1.68
C SER A 122 7.99 -5.72 2.89
N HIS A 123 8.07 -7.03 2.61
CA HIS A 123 8.60 -8.05 3.50
C HIS A 123 9.90 -8.69 2.94
N ALA A 124 10.51 -8.08 1.94
CA ALA A 124 11.77 -8.53 1.35
C ALA A 124 12.90 -8.55 2.38
N LYS A 125 13.92 -9.35 2.13
CA LYS A 125 15.23 -9.18 2.77
C LYS A 125 15.88 -7.89 2.29
N VAL A 126 16.97 -7.49 2.95
CA VAL A 126 17.67 -6.22 2.61
C VAL A 126 18.10 -6.21 1.15
N GLU A 127 18.69 -7.30 0.66
CA GLU A 127 19.18 -7.43 -0.72
C GLU A 127 18.03 -7.37 -1.74
N GLY A 128 16.87 -7.97 -1.42
CA GLY A 128 15.68 -7.90 -2.26
C GLY A 128 15.11 -6.50 -2.31
N LEU A 129 15.05 -5.82 -1.17
CA LEU A 129 14.62 -4.43 -1.09
C LEU A 129 15.55 -3.52 -1.90
N GLU A 130 16.87 -3.67 -1.74
CA GLU A 130 17.87 -2.90 -2.50
C GLU A 130 17.71 -3.10 -4.00
N LYS A 131 17.58 -4.35 -4.46
CA LYS A 131 17.36 -4.68 -5.87
C LYS A 131 16.09 -4.00 -6.42
N PHE A 132 14.98 -4.01 -5.67
CA PHE A 132 13.77 -3.35 -6.10
C PHE A 132 13.96 -1.84 -6.22
N LEU A 133 14.62 -1.23 -5.25
CA LEU A 133 14.90 0.20 -5.23
C LEU A 133 15.87 0.63 -6.35
N ASP A 134 16.80 -0.22 -6.74
CA ASP A 134 17.71 0.05 -7.87
C ASP A 134 16.97 0.14 -9.21
N ILE A 135 15.84 -0.57 -9.34
CA ILE A 135 15.09 -0.64 -10.60
C ILE A 135 14.00 0.44 -10.66
N CYS A 136 13.26 0.65 -9.58
CA CYS A 136 12.10 1.54 -9.58
C CYS A 136 11.98 2.45 -8.35
N GLY A 137 13.06 2.59 -7.57
CA GLY A 137 13.03 3.43 -6.37
C GLY A 137 12.74 4.90 -6.65
N GLU A 138 13.13 5.41 -7.80
CA GLU A 138 12.85 6.81 -8.20
C GLU A 138 11.35 7.09 -8.41
N ASP A 139 10.56 6.04 -8.69
CA ASP A 139 9.12 6.14 -8.88
C ASP A 139 8.34 6.01 -7.55
N MET A 140 9.01 5.63 -6.45
CA MET A 140 8.40 5.32 -5.16
C MET A 140 8.59 6.46 -4.16
N GLU A 141 7.49 6.96 -3.61
CA GLU A 141 7.49 8.09 -2.66
C GLU A 141 7.47 7.64 -1.21
N LEU A 142 7.19 6.37 -0.95
CA LEU A 142 7.19 5.80 0.40
C LEU A 142 7.36 4.28 0.36
N CYS A 143 7.88 3.74 1.46
CA CYS A 143 7.92 2.30 1.70
C CYS A 143 7.33 1.96 3.07
N GLN A 144 6.35 1.05 3.09
CA GLN A 144 5.78 0.52 4.32
C GLN A 144 6.50 -0.77 4.70
N ILE A 145 7.14 -0.79 5.87
CA ILE A 145 7.87 -1.97 6.39
C ILE A 145 7.39 -2.36 7.78
N GLN A 146 7.55 -3.64 8.11
CA GLN A 146 7.34 -4.13 9.46
C GLN A 146 8.49 -3.64 10.35
N LEU A 147 8.14 -2.88 11.39
CA LEU A 147 9.12 -2.25 12.28
C LEU A 147 8.60 -2.21 13.72
N ASN A 148 9.26 -2.94 14.59
CA ASN A 148 9.03 -3.00 16.02
C ASN A 148 10.32 -3.45 16.73
N TYR A 149 10.31 -3.52 18.06
CA TYR A 149 11.49 -3.89 18.84
C TYR A 149 12.09 -5.24 18.46
N LEU A 150 11.24 -6.22 18.16
CA LEU A 150 11.69 -7.57 17.83
C LEU A 150 12.27 -7.63 16.43
N ASP A 151 11.58 -7.03 15.47
CA ASP A 151 11.98 -7.06 14.06
C ASP A 151 13.17 -6.16 13.75
N TRP A 152 13.52 -5.25 14.68
CA TRP A 152 14.73 -4.42 14.59
C TRP A 152 15.98 -5.25 14.29
N THR A 153 16.09 -6.42 14.94
CA THR A 153 17.17 -7.39 14.74
C THR A 153 16.73 -8.62 13.96
N LEU A 154 15.56 -9.19 14.28
CA LEU A 154 15.10 -10.46 13.73
C LEU A 154 14.87 -10.43 12.21
N GLN A 155 14.35 -9.31 11.69
CA GLN A 155 14.09 -9.12 10.26
C GLN A 155 14.99 -8.07 9.62
N ASP A 156 16.11 -7.76 10.25
CA ASP A 156 17.05 -6.71 9.79
C ASP A 156 16.37 -5.35 9.52
N ALA A 157 15.29 -5.02 10.26
CA ALA A 157 14.54 -3.79 10.03
C ALA A 157 15.43 -2.54 10.16
N LYS A 158 16.44 -2.57 11.04
CA LYS A 158 17.45 -1.52 11.14
C LYS A 158 18.13 -1.25 9.79
N LYS A 159 18.63 -2.29 9.13
CA LYS A 159 19.33 -2.16 7.84
C LYS A 159 18.38 -1.70 6.73
N LYS A 160 17.12 -2.14 6.77
CA LYS A 160 16.09 -1.66 5.83
C LYS A 160 15.81 -0.17 6.02
N CYS A 161 15.71 0.30 7.27
CA CYS A 161 15.59 1.73 7.58
C CYS A 161 16.78 2.53 7.08
N GLU A 162 18.00 2.06 7.31
CA GLU A 162 19.23 2.71 6.84
C GLU A 162 19.25 2.81 5.30
N LEU A 163 18.89 1.73 4.60
CA LEU A 163 18.80 1.69 3.14
C LEU A 163 17.77 2.70 2.59
N LEU A 164 16.54 2.68 3.14
CA LEU A 164 15.47 3.58 2.72
C LEU A 164 15.83 5.05 2.99
N THR A 165 16.40 5.33 4.17
CA THR A 165 16.84 6.68 4.53
C THR A 165 17.95 7.18 3.57
N LYS A 166 18.92 6.33 3.23
CA LYS A 166 19.98 6.66 2.25
C LYS A 166 19.40 6.98 0.87
N ARG A 167 18.27 6.40 0.51
CA ARG A 167 17.56 6.62 -0.76
C ARG A 167 16.54 7.77 -0.68
N ASN A 168 16.42 8.45 0.46
CA ASN A 168 15.43 9.50 0.71
C ASN A 168 13.97 9.01 0.54
N ILE A 169 13.70 7.74 0.84
CA ILE A 169 12.35 7.17 0.78
C ILE A 169 11.76 7.17 2.19
N PRO A 170 10.65 7.89 2.42
CA PRO A 170 9.92 7.90 3.68
C PRO A 170 9.49 6.50 4.11
N ILE A 171 9.64 6.21 5.40
CA ILE A 171 9.33 4.92 6.00
C ILE A 171 7.98 5.01 6.72
N TRP A 172 7.06 4.13 6.32
CA TRP A 172 5.83 3.91 7.04
C TRP A 172 5.89 2.59 7.80
N VAL A 173 5.38 2.60 9.02
CA VAL A 173 5.51 1.47 9.93
C VAL A 173 4.24 0.64 9.92
N MET A 174 4.36 -0.65 9.65
CA MET A 174 3.31 -1.63 9.93
C MET A 174 3.72 -2.52 11.10
N GLU A 175 2.74 -3.05 11.81
CA GLU A 175 2.91 -3.91 12.99
C GLU A 175 3.82 -3.33 14.09
N PRO A 176 3.62 -2.07 14.53
CA PRO A 176 4.52 -1.42 15.49
C PRO A 176 4.54 -2.11 16.85
N VAL A 177 3.49 -2.82 17.21
CA VAL A 177 3.37 -3.58 18.47
C VAL A 177 3.31 -5.09 18.24
N ARG A 178 3.43 -5.52 16.98
CA ARG A 178 3.44 -6.90 16.54
C ARG A 178 2.22 -7.73 17.00
N GLY A 179 1.06 -7.40 16.48
CA GLY A 179 -0.18 -8.15 16.68
C GLY A 179 -1.25 -7.37 17.38
#